data_ed4683cb25d7bfa97522c79eda5ecf51
#
_entry.id   ed4683cb25d7bfa97522c79eda5ecf51
#
_cell.length_a   1.000
_cell.length_b   1.000
_cell.length_c   1.000
_cell.angle_alpha   90.00
_cell.angle_beta   90.00
_cell.angle_gamma   90.00
#
_symmetry.space_group_name_H-M   'P 1'
#
loop_
_entity.id
_entity.type
_entity.pdbx_description
1 polymer ?
#
loop_
_entity_poly.entity_id
_entity_poly.type
_entity_poly.pdbx_seq_one_letter_code
_entity_poly.pdbx_strand_id
1 'polypeptide(L)'
;MACGMVTAVLSATIFNVAIPALMADFHLGQDRVQWAVTGYMAAMTVAMLPTAWLIERYSFRRVFLGAVLLIGIGSLGGALAWNFPSVVAMRIVQGLAAGLLQPMSTLLVLRLFPLERQGRAMGILGFGIILAPAVAPIAGGFLVDHFGWRAIFLITVPGSLAALAAGHLLLPHKPAARAEHPFDWTGLSLLTLAILSLLQTVGGLHAHGLLSPQSGIGALVASAGIALFLRHARRVPGPILALGLFSERAFAMGTLVSFIFGVGLYGSTYLVPVFLQSILGYNAATAGLALLPGGIALALMTPGAGYLADRIRPHRQTALGLLLFAISFVLLALLAGISLGLPLLPTLMGTVVIGRIGLALILPALNLGSLRPLAQRLVGQGSALLNCTRQLGGTLGISLGAVYVEWRSNHLGQPAGSAQAFAEVFALVALAFFLALGGALAMGKPATAAGR
;
A
#
# COMPACT_ATOMS: atom_id res chain seq x y z
N MET A 1 -1.69 12.03 -14.58
CA MET A 1 -1.61 11.34 -13.27
C MET A 1 -1.81 9.83 -13.39
N ALA A 2 -2.91 9.34 -13.98
CA ALA A 2 -3.15 7.90 -14.09
C ALA A 2 -1.98 7.14 -14.72
N CYS A 3 -1.45 7.60 -15.87
CA CYS A 3 -0.28 6.97 -16.50
C CYS A 3 0.93 6.88 -15.56
N GLY A 4 1.27 7.95 -14.82
CA GLY A 4 2.39 7.94 -13.89
C GLY A 4 2.19 6.96 -12.73
N MET A 5 0.95 6.90 -12.18
CA MET A 5 0.61 5.94 -11.12
C MET A 5 0.64 4.49 -11.61
N VAL A 6 0.05 4.22 -12.78
CA VAL A 6 0.08 2.87 -13.39
C VAL A 6 1.52 2.43 -13.63
N THR A 7 2.37 3.33 -14.16
CA THR A 7 3.80 3.06 -14.37
C THR A 7 4.54 2.77 -13.06
N ALA A 8 4.27 3.56 -12.00
CA ALA A 8 4.88 3.35 -10.68
C ALA A 8 4.46 2.00 -10.07
N VAL A 9 3.17 1.65 -10.13
CA VAL A 9 2.65 0.39 -9.60
C VAL A 9 3.11 -0.81 -10.43
N LEU A 10 3.16 -0.66 -11.76
CA LEU A 10 3.72 -1.68 -12.65
C LEU A 10 5.19 -1.94 -12.30
N SER A 11 6.01 -0.89 -12.15
CA SER A 11 7.41 -1.01 -11.73
C SER A 11 7.56 -1.74 -10.39
N ALA A 12 6.67 -1.48 -9.43
CA ALA A 12 6.69 -2.15 -8.13
C ALA A 12 6.43 -3.66 -8.24
N THR A 13 5.46 -4.04 -9.06
CA THR A 13 4.94 -5.41 -9.11
C THR A 13 5.66 -6.32 -10.10
N ILE A 14 6.03 -5.79 -11.27
CA ILE A 14 6.71 -6.56 -12.31
C ILE A 14 8.11 -7.03 -11.86
N PHE A 15 8.77 -6.27 -10.99
CA PHE A 15 10.10 -6.60 -10.47
C PHE A 15 10.13 -7.94 -9.72
N ASN A 16 9.03 -8.31 -9.05
CA ASN A 16 8.96 -9.56 -8.30
C ASN A 16 9.15 -10.79 -9.20
N VAL A 17 8.78 -10.69 -10.47
CA VAL A 17 8.95 -11.78 -11.46
C VAL A 17 10.43 -11.98 -11.82
N ALA A 18 11.24 -10.92 -11.75
CA ALA A 18 12.66 -11.01 -12.09
C ALA A 18 13.55 -11.50 -10.94
N ILE A 19 13.03 -11.69 -9.72
CA ILE A 19 13.82 -12.11 -8.56
C ILE A 19 14.65 -13.37 -8.84
N PRO A 20 14.07 -14.48 -9.38
CA PRO A 20 14.86 -15.68 -9.67
C PRO A 20 15.98 -15.44 -10.70
N ALA A 21 15.71 -14.65 -11.73
CA ALA A 21 16.69 -14.32 -12.74
C ALA A 21 17.84 -13.46 -12.19
N LEU A 22 17.54 -12.51 -11.27
CA LEU A 22 18.54 -11.71 -10.56
C LEU A 22 19.39 -12.57 -9.60
N MET A 23 18.78 -13.54 -8.92
CA MET A 23 19.51 -14.51 -8.08
C MET A 23 20.52 -15.30 -8.91
N ALA A 24 20.12 -15.75 -10.10
CA ALA A 24 20.98 -16.50 -10.99
C ALA A 24 22.11 -15.64 -11.59
N ASP A 25 21.79 -14.43 -12.09
CA ASP A 25 22.74 -13.57 -12.79
C ASP A 25 23.83 -12.99 -11.87
N PHE A 26 23.43 -12.64 -10.63
CA PHE A 26 24.34 -12.08 -9.63
C PHE A 26 24.86 -13.10 -8.60
N HIS A 27 24.49 -14.37 -8.69
CA HIS A 27 24.86 -15.45 -7.75
C HIS A 27 24.56 -15.11 -6.29
N LEU A 28 23.36 -14.55 -6.04
CA LEU A 28 22.92 -14.07 -4.72
C LEU A 28 21.80 -14.95 -4.14
N GLY A 29 21.78 -15.07 -2.81
CA GLY A 29 20.66 -15.66 -2.08
C GLY A 29 19.42 -14.75 -2.09
N GLN A 30 18.26 -15.35 -1.79
CA GLN A 30 16.98 -14.65 -1.77
C GLN A 30 16.96 -13.45 -0.80
N ASP A 31 17.57 -13.59 0.36
CA ASP A 31 17.71 -12.56 1.41
C ASP A 31 18.41 -11.30 0.87
N ARG A 32 19.46 -11.46 0.05
CA ARG A 32 20.15 -10.33 -0.57
C ARG A 32 19.33 -9.68 -1.67
N VAL A 33 18.72 -10.47 -2.56
CA VAL A 33 17.90 -9.92 -3.67
C VAL A 33 16.66 -9.19 -3.15
N GLN A 34 16.13 -9.60 -2.01
CA GLN A 34 14.97 -8.96 -1.38
C GLN A 34 15.23 -7.49 -0.99
N TRP A 35 16.51 -7.07 -0.82
CA TRP A 35 16.84 -5.66 -0.57
C TRP A 35 16.38 -4.71 -1.68
N ALA A 36 16.32 -5.16 -2.93
CA ALA A 36 15.79 -4.36 -4.03
C ALA A 36 14.28 -4.08 -3.90
N VAL A 37 13.52 -5.03 -3.33
CA VAL A 37 12.08 -4.86 -3.04
C VAL A 37 11.90 -4.00 -1.78
N THR A 38 12.61 -4.34 -0.70
CA THR A 38 12.51 -3.64 0.58
C THR A 38 12.99 -2.19 0.46
N GLY A 39 14.10 -1.94 -0.26
CA GLY A 39 14.62 -0.60 -0.53
C GLY A 39 13.62 0.27 -1.29
N TYR A 40 12.96 -0.30 -2.31
CA TYR A 40 11.88 0.37 -3.03
C TYR A 40 10.72 0.75 -2.09
N MET A 41 10.22 -0.21 -1.31
CA MET A 41 9.08 -0.01 -0.41
C MET A 41 9.39 1.01 0.70
N ALA A 42 10.59 0.95 1.28
CA ALA A 42 11.04 1.88 2.29
C ALA A 42 11.15 3.31 1.73
N ALA A 43 11.80 3.47 0.58
CA ALA A 43 11.93 4.75 -0.11
C ALA A 43 10.56 5.33 -0.49
N MET A 44 9.64 4.48 -0.97
CA MET A 44 8.27 4.86 -1.30
C MET A 44 7.52 5.38 -0.05
N THR A 45 7.62 4.69 1.07
CA THR A 45 6.92 5.07 2.30
C THR A 45 7.43 6.42 2.83
N VAL A 46 8.75 6.61 2.85
CA VAL A 46 9.39 7.85 3.32
C VAL A 46 9.06 9.03 2.39
N ALA A 47 9.09 8.82 1.07
CA ALA A 47 8.86 9.89 0.10
C ALA A 47 7.40 10.40 0.05
N MET A 48 6.46 9.67 0.63
CA MET A 48 5.08 10.18 0.79
C MET A 48 5.03 11.40 1.70
N LEU A 49 5.86 11.46 2.74
CA LEU A 49 5.81 12.47 3.79
C LEU A 49 6.09 13.90 3.29
N PRO A 50 7.16 14.17 2.52
CA PRO A 50 7.49 15.53 2.05
C PRO A 50 6.61 16.01 0.89
N THR A 51 5.72 15.17 0.35
CA THR A 51 4.95 15.47 -0.88
C THR A 51 4.15 16.77 -0.78
N ALA A 52 3.50 17.03 0.36
CA ALA A 52 2.69 18.23 0.55
C ALA A 52 3.54 19.49 0.48
N TRP A 53 4.66 19.54 1.22
CA TRP A 53 5.59 20.66 1.21
C TRP A 53 6.24 20.88 -0.15
N LEU A 54 6.64 19.80 -0.84
CA LEU A 54 7.21 19.89 -2.19
C LEU A 54 6.22 20.52 -3.18
N ILE A 55 4.93 20.16 -3.10
CA ILE A 55 3.89 20.74 -3.95
C ILE A 55 3.69 22.23 -3.66
N GLU A 56 3.73 22.63 -2.40
CA GLU A 56 3.64 24.04 -1.99
C GLU A 56 4.86 24.85 -2.46
N ARG A 57 6.06 24.29 -2.36
CA ARG A 57 7.31 24.95 -2.70
C ARG A 57 7.57 25.05 -4.21
N TYR A 58 7.28 23.97 -4.95
CA TYR A 58 7.67 23.85 -6.37
C TYR A 58 6.51 23.80 -7.36
N SER A 59 5.28 23.76 -6.92
CA SER A 59 4.05 23.52 -7.65
C SER A 59 3.77 22.05 -7.97
N PHE A 60 2.48 21.71 -8.06
CA PHE A 60 2.01 20.35 -8.36
C PHE A 60 2.61 19.78 -9.66
N ARG A 61 2.63 20.60 -10.73
CA ARG A 61 3.15 20.18 -12.03
C ARG A 61 4.63 19.84 -11.98
N ARG A 62 5.47 20.68 -11.36
CA ARG A 62 6.91 20.45 -11.29
C ARG A 62 7.24 19.20 -10.48
N VAL A 63 6.57 19.00 -9.33
CA VAL A 63 6.76 17.80 -8.50
C VAL A 63 6.34 16.55 -9.25
N PHE A 64 5.21 16.58 -9.97
CA PHE A 64 4.77 15.47 -10.81
C PHE A 64 5.77 15.12 -11.89
N LEU A 65 6.20 16.10 -12.67
CA LEU A 65 7.18 15.90 -13.75
C LEU A 65 8.52 15.37 -13.21
N GLY A 66 8.99 15.92 -12.08
CA GLY A 66 10.19 15.44 -11.40
C GLY A 66 10.07 14.00 -10.92
N ALA A 67 8.93 13.64 -10.31
CA ALA A 67 8.69 12.27 -9.87
C ALA A 67 8.64 11.28 -11.05
N VAL A 68 7.95 11.62 -12.14
CA VAL A 68 7.90 10.77 -13.34
C VAL A 68 9.27 10.67 -14.01
N LEU A 69 10.04 11.76 -14.04
CA LEU A 69 11.41 11.76 -14.54
C LEU A 69 12.31 10.81 -13.71
N LEU A 70 12.18 10.83 -12.38
CA LEU A 70 12.89 9.90 -11.51
C LEU A 70 12.51 8.43 -11.78
N ILE A 71 11.25 8.12 -12.12
CA ILE A 71 10.88 6.77 -12.57
C ILE A 71 11.67 6.42 -13.84
N GLY A 72 11.69 7.32 -14.83
CA GLY A 72 12.42 7.11 -16.08
C GLY A 72 13.91 6.90 -15.86
N ILE A 73 14.55 7.74 -15.04
CA ILE A 73 15.97 7.62 -14.68
C ILE A 73 16.24 6.29 -13.95
N GLY A 74 15.42 5.95 -12.94
CA GLY A 74 15.54 4.69 -12.21
C GLY A 74 15.33 3.47 -13.11
N SER A 75 14.47 3.61 -14.13
CA SER A 75 14.21 2.56 -15.11
C SER A 75 15.38 2.38 -16.07
N LEU A 76 15.89 3.44 -16.67
CA LEU A 76 17.07 3.37 -17.56
C LEU A 76 18.31 2.93 -16.77
N GLY A 77 18.56 3.50 -15.59
CA GLY A 77 19.68 3.13 -14.74
C GLY A 77 19.59 1.67 -14.25
N GLY A 78 18.38 1.17 -13.96
CA GLY A 78 18.17 -0.22 -13.59
C GLY A 78 18.43 -1.20 -14.74
N ALA A 79 18.03 -0.84 -15.97
CA ALA A 79 18.34 -1.62 -17.17
C ALA A 79 19.84 -1.65 -17.49
N LEU A 80 20.57 -0.57 -17.19
CA LEU A 80 22.01 -0.43 -17.40
C LEU A 80 22.85 -0.90 -16.18
N ALA A 81 22.21 -1.43 -15.13
CA ALA A 81 22.90 -1.84 -13.91
C ALA A 81 23.92 -2.96 -14.19
N TRP A 82 25.14 -2.77 -13.72
CA TRP A 82 26.27 -3.70 -13.89
C TRP A 82 26.54 -4.56 -12.65
N ASN A 83 25.99 -4.19 -11.51
CA ASN A 83 26.07 -4.95 -10.25
C ASN A 83 24.76 -4.83 -9.47
N PHE A 84 24.58 -5.71 -8.50
CA PHE A 84 23.34 -5.74 -7.69
C PHE A 84 23.14 -4.47 -6.84
N PRO A 85 24.16 -3.86 -6.18
CA PRO A 85 23.99 -2.58 -5.49
C PRO A 85 23.44 -1.46 -6.38
N SER A 86 23.83 -1.40 -7.65
CA SER A 86 23.27 -0.41 -8.60
C SER A 86 21.80 -0.69 -8.91
N VAL A 87 21.38 -1.96 -8.99
CA VAL A 87 19.95 -2.33 -9.09
C VAL A 87 19.20 -1.81 -7.86
N VAL A 88 19.71 -2.05 -6.64
CA VAL A 88 19.08 -1.56 -5.40
C VAL A 88 18.98 -0.04 -5.38
N ALA A 89 20.04 0.67 -5.76
CA ALA A 89 20.04 2.13 -5.83
C ALA A 89 18.97 2.65 -6.79
N MET A 90 18.83 2.07 -7.98
CA MET A 90 17.80 2.46 -8.96
C MET A 90 16.39 2.12 -8.46
N ARG A 91 16.21 1.01 -7.74
CA ARG A 91 14.96 0.66 -7.09
C ARG A 91 14.57 1.68 -6.00
N ILE A 92 15.54 2.17 -5.22
CA ILE A 92 15.32 3.26 -4.25
C ILE A 92 14.85 4.53 -4.98
N VAL A 93 15.49 4.91 -6.09
CA VAL A 93 15.09 6.08 -6.90
C VAL A 93 13.65 5.92 -7.43
N GLN A 94 13.29 4.75 -7.96
CA GLN A 94 11.92 4.45 -8.38
C GLN A 94 10.94 4.50 -7.22
N GLY A 95 11.32 3.99 -6.04
CA GLY A 95 10.52 4.04 -4.81
C GLY A 95 10.23 5.47 -4.36
N LEU A 96 11.25 6.34 -4.33
CA LEU A 96 11.08 7.77 -4.02
C LEU A 96 10.04 8.42 -4.95
N ALA A 97 10.14 8.16 -6.24
CA ALA A 97 9.21 8.68 -7.23
C ALA A 97 7.77 8.16 -7.01
N ALA A 98 7.61 6.86 -6.81
CA ALA A 98 6.31 6.24 -6.56
C ALA A 98 5.65 6.79 -5.28
N GLY A 99 6.44 7.01 -4.23
CA GLY A 99 5.98 7.60 -2.97
C GLY A 99 5.43 9.01 -3.13
N LEU A 100 6.04 9.83 -3.97
CA LEU A 100 5.51 11.17 -4.30
C LEU A 100 4.20 11.10 -5.07
N LEU A 101 4.08 10.18 -6.02
CA LEU A 101 2.91 10.09 -6.90
C LEU A 101 1.64 9.62 -6.18
N GLN A 102 1.76 8.78 -5.16
CA GLN A 102 0.60 8.22 -4.45
C GLN A 102 -0.29 9.29 -3.79
N PRO A 103 0.21 10.15 -2.87
CA PRO A 103 -0.60 11.21 -2.29
C PRO A 103 -1.05 12.24 -3.33
N MET A 104 -0.22 12.50 -4.36
CA MET A 104 -0.54 13.44 -5.44
C MET A 104 -1.76 13.03 -6.24
N SER A 105 -1.98 11.74 -6.46
CA SER A 105 -3.15 11.24 -7.20
C SER A 105 -4.46 11.57 -6.48
N THR A 106 -4.52 11.34 -5.18
CA THR A 106 -5.66 11.68 -4.33
C THR A 106 -5.88 13.20 -4.27
N LEU A 107 -4.79 13.94 -4.05
CA LEU A 107 -4.83 15.41 -3.97
C LEU A 107 -5.32 16.05 -5.27
N LEU A 108 -4.91 15.51 -6.44
CA LEU A 108 -5.38 15.99 -7.73
C LEU A 108 -6.91 15.87 -7.86
N VAL A 109 -7.47 14.71 -7.49
CA VAL A 109 -8.91 14.48 -7.56
C VAL A 109 -9.65 15.48 -6.67
N LEU A 110 -9.20 15.66 -5.43
CA LEU A 110 -9.83 16.57 -4.49
C LEU A 110 -9.74 18.05 -4.90
N ARG A 111 -8.71 18.44 -5.68
CA ARG A 111 -8.51 19.83 -6.14
C ARG A 111 -9.17 20.16 -7.48
N LEU A 112 -9.30 19.18 -8.38
CA LEU A 112 -9.78 19.44 -9.76
C LEU A 112 -11.22 19.03 -9.99
N PHE A 113 -11.74 18.07 -9.23
CA PHE A 113 -13.09 17.58 -9.45
C PHE A 113 -14.07 18.18 -8.43
N PRO A 114 -15.30 18.55 -8.85
CA PRO A 114 -16.34 18.96 -7.92
C PRO A 114 -16.71 17.80 -6.98
N LEU A 115 -17.25 18.13 -5.81
CA LEU A 115 -17.53 17.18 -4.73
C LEU A 115 -18.36 15.97 -5.21
N GLU A 116 -19.28 16.18 -6.13
CA GLU A 116 -20.22 15.19 -6.68
C GLU A 116 -19.55 14.18 -7.63
N ARG A 117 -18.32 14.45 -8.07
CA ARG A 117 -17.57 13.62 -9.04
C ARG A 117 -16.23 13.10 -8.53
N GLN A 118 -15.86 13.45 -7.31
CA GLN A 118 -14.58 13.04 -6.73
C GLN A 118 -14.50 11.52 -6.55
N GLY A 119 -15.58 10.89 -6.11
CA GLY A 119 -15.63 9.44 -5.94
C GLY A 119 -15.45 8.71 -7.27
N ARG A 120 -16.17 9.13 -8.30
CA ARG A 120 -16.02 8.57 -9.65
C ARG A 120 -14.61 8.73 -10.20
N ALA A 121 -13.97 9.89 -10.00
CA ALA A 121 -12.60 10.12 -10.41
C ALA A 121 -11.61 9.22 -9.63
N MET A 122 -11.81 9.01 -8.32
CA MET A 122 -11.05 8.07 -7.50
C MET A 122 -11.20 6.63 -7.98
N GLY A 123 -12.41 6.22 -8.33
CA GLY A 123 -12.69 4.88 -8.85
C GLY A 123 -12.00 4.60 -10.19
N ILE A 124 -12.02 5.56 -11.11
CA ILE A 124 -11.31 5.44 -12.41
C ILE A 124 -9.79 5.37 -12.22
N LEU A 125 -9.22 6.20 -11.34
CA LEU A 125 -7.80 6.13 -11.00
C LEU A 125 -7.46 4.79 -10.34
N GLY A 126 -8.29 4.33 -9.41
CA GLY A 126 -8.12 3.05 -8.72
C GLY A 126 -8.14 1.86 -9.66
N PHE A 127 -9.01 1.87 -10.68
CA PHE A 127 -9.05 0.81 -11.70
C PHE A 127 -7.70 0.63 -12.40
N GLY A 128 -7.08 1.72 -12.87
CA GLY A 128 -5.76 1.65 -13.51
C GLY A 128 -4.67 1.13 -12.58
N ILE A 129 -4.71 1.54 -11.30
CA ILE A 129 -3.75 1.10 -10.28
C ILE A 129 -3.91 -0.40 -9.99
N ILE A 130 -5.13 -0.91 -9.95
CA ILE A 130 -5.44 -2.32 -9.66
C ILE A 130 -5.12 -3.22 -10.86
N LEU A 131 -5.31 -2.72 -12.08
CA LEU A 131 -5.03 -3.48 -13.30
C LEU A 131 -3.53 -3.76 -13.48
N ALA A 132 -2.66 -2.84 -13.05
CA ALA A 132 -1.21 -2.97 -13.21
C ALA A 132 -0.64 -4.25 -12.53
N PRO A 133 -0.94 -4.56 -11.25
CA PRO A 133 -0.51 -5.81 -10.62
C PRO A 133 -1.08 -7.07 -11.26
N ALA A 134 -2.27 -6.99 -11.87
CA ALA A 134 -2.88 -8.15 -12.54
C ALA A 134 -2.16 -8.51 -13.85
N VAL A 135 -1.67 -7.51 -14.57
CA VAL A 135 -0.93 -7.69 -15.84
C VAL A 135 0.56 -7.96 -15.60
N ALA A 136 1.12 -7.46 -14.50
CA ALA A 136 2.55 -7.51 -14.21
C ALA A 136 3.17 -8.93 -14.26
N PRO A 137 2.57 -10.00 -13.70
CA PRO A 137 3.16 -11.33 -13.76
C PRO A 137 3.24 -11.87 -15.19
N ILE A 138 2.20 -11.66 -16.00
CA ILE A 138 2.13 -12.15 -17.37
C ILE A 138 3.14 -11.40 -18.25
N ALA A 139 3.11 -10.08 -18.22
CA ALA A 139 4.03 -9.24 -18.97
C ALA A 139 5.48 -9.43 -18.49
N GLY A 140 5.68 -9.52 -17.17
CA GLY A 140 6.99 -9.71 -16.56
C GLY A 140 7.60 -11.07 -16.90
N GLY A 141 6.82 -12.15 -16.82
CA GLY A 141 7.27 -13.49 -17.20
C GLY A 141 7.72 -13.53 -18.65
N PHE A 142 6.87 -13.07 -19.57
CA PHE A 142 7.20 -13.00 -20.99
C PHE A 142 8.49 -12.20 -21.26
N LEU A 143 8.65 -11.05 -20.59
CA LEU A 143 9.84 -10.19 -20.77
C LEU A 143 11.11 -10.84 -20.22
N VAL A 144 11.02 -11.45 -19.04
CA VAL A 144 12.19 -12.10 -18.41
C VAL A 144 12.64 -13.30 -19.22
N ASP A 145 11.69 -14.13 -19.71
CA ASP A 145 11.99 -15.35 -20.46
C ASP A 145 12.62 -15.06 -21.82
N HIS A 146 12.21 -13.97 -22.52
CA HIS A 146 12.67 -13.69 -23.88
C HIS A 146 13.77 -12.62 -23.96
N PHE A 147 13.80 -11.67 -23.02
CA PHE A 147 14.68 -10.49 -23.07
C PHE A 147 15.54 -10.31 -21.80
N GLY A 148 15.38 -11.23 -20.83
CA GLY A 148 16.08 -11.17 -19.54
C GLY A 148 15.51 -10.12 -18.58
N TRP A 149 16.02 -10.15 -17.34
CA TRP A 149 15.50 -9.32 -16.25
C TRP A 149 15.61 -7.80 -16.50
N ARG A 150 16.53 -7.36 -17.35
CA ARG A 150 16.69 -5.93 -17.70
C ARG A 150 15.47 -5.34 -18.41
N ALA A 151 14.75 -6.17 -19.15
CA ALA A 151 13.54 -5.75 -19.87
C ALA A 151 12.41 -5.26 -18.98
N ILE A 152 12.33 -5.74 -17.71
CA ILE A 152 11.33 -5.26 -16.75
C ILE A 152 11.51 -3.79 -16.36
N PHE A 153 12.73 -3.29 -16.43
CA PHE A 153 13.00 -1.86 -16.24
C PHE A 153 12.62 -1.08 -17.50
N LEU A 154 12.94 -1.60 -18.68
CA LEU A 154 12.68 -0.91 -19.95
C LEU A 154 11.20 -0.75 -20.26
N ILE A 155 10.33 -1.68 -19.86
CA ILE A 155 8.87 -1.59 -20.09
C ILE A 155 8.24 -0.37 -19.39
N THR A 156 8.86 0.13 -18.33
CA THR A 156 8.35 1.30 -17.60
C THR A 156 8.78 2.63 -18.23
N VAL A 157 9.75 2.62 -19.15
CA VAL A 157 10.24 3.83 -19.84
C VAL A 157 9.17 4.45 -20.74
N PRO A 158 8.49 3.71 -21.65
CA PRO A 158 7.42 4.28 -22.47
C PRO A 158 6.30 4.89 -21.63
N GLY A 159 5.91 4.21 -20.54
CA GLY A 159 4.90 4.71 -19.60
C GLY A 159 5.33 6.01 -18.91
N SER A 160 6.61 6.13 -18.51
CA SER A 160 7.13 7.38 -17.93
C SER A 160 7.20 8.51 -18.97
N LEU A 161 7.62 8.24 -20.21
CA LEU A 161 7.60 9.23 -21.28
C LEU A 161 6.19 9.71 -21.60
N ALA A 162 5.22 8.80 -21.72
CA ALA A 162 3.82 9.16 -21.91
C ALA A 162 3.27 10.00 -20.74
N ALA A 163 3.62 9.65 -19.50
CA ALA A 163 3.23 10.41 -18.32
C ALA A 163 3.89 11.79 -18.26
N LEU A 164 5.17 11.92 -18.68
CA LEU A 164 5.86 13.20 -18.82
C LEU A 164 5.19 14.09 -19.85
N ALA A 165 4.92 13.56 -21.05
CA ALA A 165 4.24 14.29 -22.12
C ALA A 165 2.84 14.74 -21.67
N ALA A 166 2.03 13.83 -21.13
CA ALA A 166 0.70 14.15 -20.62
C ALA A 166 0.76 15.18 -19.48
N GLY A 167 1.71 15.04 -18.57
CA GLY A 167 1.89 16.00 -17.47
C GLY A 167 2.34 17.37 -17.97
N HIS A 168 3.19 17.41 -18.97
CA HIS A 168 3.63 18.67 -19.58
C HIS A 168 2.50 19.39 -20.31
N LEU A 169 1.67 18.67 -21.03
CA LEU A 169 0.60 19.24 -21.86
C LEU A 169 -0.66 19.56 -21.06
N LEU A 170 -1.07 18.68 -20.12
CA LEU A 170 -2.39 18.73 -19.50
C LEU A 170 -2.41 19.35 -18.10
N LEU A 171 -1.28 19.36 -17.37
CA LEU A 171 -1.28 19.94 -16.03
C LEU A 171 -1.13 21.46 -16.10
N PRO A 172 -2.01 22.22 -15.41
CA PRO A 172 -1.99 23.68 -15.46
C PRO A 172 -0.72 24.26 -14.84
N HIS A 173 -0.23 25.35 -15.43
CA HIS A 173 0.88 26.15 -14.92
C HIS A 173 0.37 27.05 -13.77
N LYS A 174 0.07 26.47 -12.61
CA LYS A 174 -0.20 27.29 -11.43
C LYS A 174 1.12 27.59 -10.73
N PRO A 175 1.38 28.87 -10.35
CA PRO A 175 2.55 29.21 -9.56
C PRO A 175 2.52 28.44 -8.23
N ALA A 176 3.69 28.15 -7.69
CA ALA A 176 3.82 27.56 -6.36
C ALA A 176 3.24 28.56 -5.33
N ALA A 177 2.44 28.06 -4.41
CA ALA A 177 2.17 28.82 -3.21
C ALA A 177 3.50 28.94 -2.46
N ARG A 178 3.85 30.14 -1.91
CA ARG A 178 5.04 30.23 -1.06
C ARG A 178 4.84 29.31 0.14
N ALA A 179 5.73 28.32 0.30
CA ALA A 179 5.77 27.54 1.53
C ALA A 179 5.98 28.50 2.70
N GLU A 180 5.04 28.55 3.62
CA GLU A 180 5.07 29.49 4.76
C GLU A 180 6.23 29.20 5.71
N HIS A 181 6.67 27.95 5.77
CA HIS A 181 7.72 27.48 6.69
C HIS A 181 8.86 26.77 5.95
N PRO A 182 10.10 26.82 6.52
CA PRO A 182 11.21 26.02 6.01
C PRO A 182 10.90 24.52 6.11
N PHE A 183 11.62 23.72 5.34
CA PHE A 183 11.41 22.26 5.35
C PHE A 183 11.86 21.65 6.69
N ASP A 184 11.01 20.81 7.26
CA ASP A 184 11.27 20.12 8.54
C ASP A 184 12.16 18.88 8.33
N TRP A 185 13.47 19.11 8.16
CA TRP A 185 14.46 18.03 8.02
C TRP A 185 14.53 17.14 9.25
N THR A 186 14.40 17.71 10.43
CA THR A 186 14.45 16.96 11.69
C THR A 186 13.25 16.02 11.82
N GLY A 187 12.05 16.51 11.53
CA GLY A 187 10.85 15.68 11.54
C GLY A 187 10.90 14.56 10.50
N LEU A 188 11.37 14.87 9.27
CA LEU A 188 11.57 13.84 8.25
C LEU A 188 12.57 12.79 8.69
N SER A 189 13.71 13.18 9.25
CA SER A 189 14.76 12.24 9.69
C SER A 189 14.27 11.32 10.81
N LEU A 190 13.54 11.87 11.80
CA LEU A 190 12.97 11.08 12.90
C LEU A 190 11.93 10.08 12.42
N LEU A 191 11.03 10.49 11.53
CA LEU A 191 10.03 9.60 10.93
C LEU A 191 10.68 8.57 10.02
N THR A 192 11.70 8.95 9.24
CA THR A 192 12.46 8.02 8.40
C THR A 192 13.13 6.94 9.25
N LEU A 193 13.82 7.34 10.33
CA LEU A 193 14.43 6.40 11.25
C LEU A 193 13.41 5.45 11.87
N ALA A 194 12.27 5.99 12.32
CA ALA A 194 11.20 5.17 12.91
C ALA A 194 10.62 4.18 11.90
N ILE A 195 10.32 4.62 10.67
CA ILE A 195 9.77 3.79 9.61
C ILE A 195 10.77 2.70 9.20
N LEU A 196 12.03 3.07 8.93
CA LEU A 196 13.05 2.11 8.54
C LEU A 196 13.32 1.07 9.62
N SER A 197 13.44 1.49 10.90
CA SER A 197 13.57 0.57 12.02
C SER A 197 12.38 -0.35 12.16
N LEU A 198 11.17 0.15 11.99
CA LEU A 198 9.95 -0.66 12.03
C LEU A 198 9.94 -1.70 10.90
N LEU A 199 10.20 -1.28 9.66
CA LEU A 199 10.23 -2.15 8.49
C LEU A 199 11.31 -3.23 8.61
N GLN A 200 12.51 -2.85 9.09
CA GLN A 200 13.61 -3.77 9.31
C GLN A 200 13.29 -4.78 10.42
N THR A 201 12.74 -4.31 11.54
CA THR A 201 12.33 -5.18 12.65
C THR A 201 11.32 -6.21 12.19
N VAL A 202 10.27 -5.74 11.52
CA VAL A 202 9.16 -6.60 11.08
C VAL A 202 9.61 -7.56 9.98
N GLY A 203 10.42 -7.10 9.02
CA GLY A 203 11.01 -7.95 7.98
C GLY A 203 11.98 -9.00 8.53
N GLY A 204 12.67 -8.70 9.62
CA GLY A 204 13.62 -9.62 10.29
C GLY A 204 12.99 -10.59 11.28
N LEU A 205 11.69 -10.50 11.57
CA LEU A 205 11.01 -11.36 12.55
C LEU A 205 11.11 -12.86 12.22
N HIS A 206 11.08 -13.22 10.93
CA HIS A 206 11.26 -14.59 10.48
C HIS A 206 12.66 -15.16 10.82
N ALA A 207 13.70 -14.33 10.63
CA ALA A 207 15.08 -14.77 10.83
C ALA A 207 15.51 -14.76 12.31
N HIS A 208 15.01 -13.81 13.09
CA HIS A 208 15.51 -13.56 14.45
C HIS A 208 14.49 -13.91 15.55
N GLY A 209 13.20 -14.03 15.21
CA GLY A 209 12.12 -14.24 16.17
C GLY A 209 11.69 -12.97 16.91
N LEU A 210 10.49 -13.02 17.51
CA LEU A 210 9.87 -11.89 18.23
C LEU A 210 10.67 -11.45 19.47
N LEU A 211 11.29 -12.40 20.19
CA LEU A 211 11.98 -12.16 21.45
C LEU A 211 13.50 -11.95 21.29
N SER A 212 13.99 -11.79 20.08
CA SER A 212 15.42 -11.53 19.85
C SER A 212 15.82 -10.12 20.29
N PRO A 213 17.05 -9.93 20.77
CA PRO A 213 17.58 -8.59 21.08
C PRO A 213 17.51 -7.63 19.91
N GLN A 214 17.70 -8.12 18.69
CA GLN A 214 17.64 -7.33 17.46
C GLN A 214 16.22 -6.80 17.20
N SER A 215 15.18 -7.64 17.36
CA SER A 215 13.78 -7.21 17.25
C SER A 215 13.41 -6.22 18.35
N GLY A 216 13.90 -6.44 19.58
CA GLY A 216 13.68 -5.53 20.71
C GLY A 216 14.34 -4.15 20.48
N ILE A 217 15.60 -4.11 20.04
CA ILE A 217 16.31 -2.86 19.73
C ILE A 217 15.61 -2.11 18.61
N GLY A 218 15.24 -2.80 17.53
CA GLY A 218 14.57 -2.17 16.40
C GLY A 218 13.19 -1.58 16.78
N ALA A 219 12.39 -2.30 17.58
CA ALA A 219 11.13 -1.80 18.11
C ALA A 219 11.32 -0.59 19.05
N LEU A 220 12.38 -0.61 19.87
CA LEU A 220 12.74 0.51 20.75
C LEU A 220 13.11 1.74 19.92
N VAL A 221 13.98 1.58 18.90
CA VAL A 221 14.39 2.69 18.01
C VAL A 221 13.19 3.26 17.26
N ALA A 222 12.29 2.41 16.73
CA ALA A 222 11.08 2.86 16.07
C ALA A 222 10.18 3.66 17.02
N SER A 223 9.94 3.14 18.24
CA SER A 223 9.11 3.81 19.25
C SER A 223 9.73 5.12 19.73
N ALA A 224 11.04 5.14 19.97
CA ALA A 224 11.76 6.35 20.34
C ALA A 224 11.73 7.40 19.23
N GLY A 225 11.91 6.99 17.97
CA GLY A 225 11.79 7.87 16.81
C GLY A 225 10.41 8.53 16.71
N ILE A 226 9.33 7.76 16.91
CA ILE A 226 7.96 8.29 16.94
C ILE A 226 7.78 9.26 18.11
N ALA A 227 8.22 8.90 19.31
CA ALA A 227 8.08 9.73 20.51
C ALA A 227 8.83 11.06 20.35
N LEU A 228 10.07 11.02 19.83
CA LEU A 228 10.87 12.19 19.54
C LEU A 228 10.24 13.07 18.44
N PHE A 229 9.68 12.44 17.40
CA PHE A 229 8.93 13.16 16.37
C PHE A 229 7.70 13.87 16.96
N LEU A 230 6.90 13.20 17.79
CA LEU A 230 5.73 13.81 18.43
C LEU A 230 6.13 15.01 19.33
N ARG A 231 7.25 14.89 20.05
CA ARG A 231 7.79 15.99 20.86
C ARG A 231 8.27 17.15 19.99
N HIS A 232 8.95 16.85 18.88
CA HIS A 232 9.43 17.82 17.90
C HIS A 232 8.26 18.55 17.23
N ALA A 233 7.27 17.81 16.71
CA ALA A 233 6.13 18.36 16.01
C ALA A 233 5.24 19.28 16.87
N ARG A 234 5.28 19.15 18.21
CA ARG A 234 4.60 20.07 19.16
C ARG A 234 5.31 21.38 19.34
N ARG A 235 6.59 21.49 18.95
CA ARG A 235 7.45 22.67 19.22
C ARG A 235 7.75 23.50 18.00
N VAL A 236 7.65 22.90 16.81
CA VAL A 236 8.03 23.53 15.55
C VAL A 236 6.78 24.07 14.82
N PRO A 237 6.77 25.33 14.40
CA PRO A 237 5.74 25.84 13.53
C PRO A 237 5.90 25.24 12.12
N GLY A 238 4.93 24.47 11.66
CA GLY A 238 4.97 23.83 10.33
C GLY A 238 5.72 22.49 10.27
N PRO A 239 5.39 21.52 11.17
CA PRO A 239 5.97 20.20 11.12
C PRO A 239 5.57 19.46 9.83
N ILE A 240 6.40 18.49 9.40
CA ILE A 240 6.13 17.69 8.18
C ILE A 240 4.78 16.97 8.22
N LEU A 241 4.32 16.60 9.42
CA LEU A 241 2.96 16.13 9.71
C LEU A 241 2.38 16.95 10.86
N ALA A 242 1.36 17.74 10.58
CA ALA A 242 0.67 18.54 11.57
C ALA A 242 -0.18 17.64 12.49
N LEU A 243 0.07 17.69 13.80
CA LEU A 243 -0.70 16.93 14.79
C LEU A 243 -2.18 17.35 14.83
N GLY A 244 -2.50 18.57 14.42
CA GLY A 244 -3.87 19.06 14.25
C GLY A 244 -4.71 18.27 13.24
N LEU A 245 -4.12 17.40 12.41
CA LEU A 245 -4.85 16.47 11.56
C LEU A 245 -5.73 15.52 12.39
N PHE A 246 -5.24 15.09 13.55
CA PHE A 246 -5.95 14.15 14.42
C PHE A 246 -7.04 14.79 15.27
N SER A 247 -7.15 16.12 15.31
CA SER A 247 -8.28 16.80 15.96
C SER A 247 -9.59 16.57 15.19
N GLU A 248 -9.49 16.34 13.88
CA GLU A 248 -10.62 15.94 13.05
C GLU A 248 -10.92 14.44 13.24
N ARG A 249 -12.01 14.13 13.95
CA ARG A 249 -12.41 12.74 14.26
C ARG A 249 -12.49 11.85 13.02
N ALA A 250 -13.04 12.39 11.92
CA ALA A 250 -13.17 11.66 10.67
C ALA A 250 -11.81 11.25 10.11
N PHE A 251 -10.80 12.12 10.22
CA PHE A 251 -9.44 11.84 9.80
C PHE A 251 -8.74 10.84 10.73
N ALA A 252 -8.84 11.03 12.04
CA ALA A 252 -8.23 10.13 13.02
C ALA A 252 -8.74 8.69 12.87
N MET A 253 -10.06 8.52 12.79
CA MET A 253 -10.68 7.22 12.58
C MET A 253 -10.37 6.67 11.17
N GLY A 254 -10.35 7.53 10.16
CA GLY A 254 -9.97 7.15 8.80
C GLY A 254 -8.53 6.67 8.70
N THR A 255 -7.60 7.24 9.46
CA THR A 255 -6.21 6.79 9.54
C THR A 255 -6.10 5.38 10.14
N LEU A 256 -6.85 5.09 11.21
CA LEU A 256 -6.94 3.75 11.78
C LEU A 256 -7.52 2.74 10.78
N VAL A 257 -8.62 3.10 10.13
CA VAL A 257 -9.24 2.25 9.09
C VAL A 257 -8.28 2.06 7.91
N SER A 258 -7.52 3.09 7.52
CA SER A 258 -6.51 2.99 6.44
C SER A 258 -5.39 2.00 6.77
N PHE A 259 -4.95 1.97 8.03
CA PHE A 259 -3.98 0.98 8.51
C PHE A 259 -4.54 -0.44 8.38
N ILE A 260 -5.74 -0.70 8.90
CA ILE A 260 -6.37 -2.02 8.85
C ILE A 260 -6.71 -2.42 7.41
N PHE A 261 -7.14 -1.47 6.58
CA PHE A 261 -7.31 -1.70 5.15
C PHE A 261 -6.00 -2.16 4.48
N GLY A 262 -4.87 -1.56 4.85
CA GLY A 262 -3.55 -1.99 4.41
C GLY A 262 -3.24 -3.42 4.81
N VAL A 263 -3.46 -3.78 6.08
CA VAL A 263 -3.30 -5.16 6.59
C VAL A 263 -4.10 -6.16 5.73
N GLY A 264 -5.37 -5.87 5.45
CA GLY A 264 -6.22 -6.75 4.64
C GLY A 264 -5.82 -6.80 3.18
N LEU A 265 -5.56 -5.65 2.56
CA LEU A 265 -5.21 -5.57 1.14
C LEU A 265 -3.95 -6.36 0.81
N TYR A 266 -2.86 -6.08 1.52
CA TYR A 266 -1.57 -6.73 1.26
C TYR A 266 -1.47 -8.10 1.94
N GLY A 267 -2.03 -8.25 3.17
CA GLY A 267 -2.07 -9.54 3.86
C GLY A 267 -2.84 -10.60 3.08
N SER A 268 -4.00 -10.25 2.49
CA SER A 268 -4.77 -11.19 1.66
C SER A 268 -4.03 -11.60 0.38
N THR A 269 -3.22 -10.70 -0.20
CA THR A 269 -2.42 -11.01 -1.41
C THR A 269 -1.27 -11.97 -1.11
N TYR A 270 -0.85 -12.09 0.15
CA TYR A 270 0.18 -13.02 0.59
C TYR A 270 -0.42 -14.30 1.19
N LEU A 271 -1.26 -14.16 2.22
CA LEU A 271 -1.75 -15.29 3.01
C LEU A 271 -2.62 -16.26 2.21
N VAL A 272 -3.49 -15.76 1.32
CA VAL A 272 -4.40 -16.64 0.57
C VAL A 272 -3.65 -17.51 -0.44
N PRO A 273 -2.73 -17.00 -1.29
CA PRO A 273 -1.93 -17.87 -2.15
C PRO A 273 -1.07 -18.87 -1.40
N VAL A 274 -0.49 -18.48 -0.27
CA VAL A 274 0.32 -19.38 0.56
C VAL A 274 -0.55 -20.48 1.13
N PHE A 275 -1.75 -20.18 1.64
CA PHE A 275 -2.71 -21.17 2.10
C PHE A 275 -3.09 -22.18 0.99
N LEU A 276 -3.40 -21.70 -0.23
CA LEU A 276 -3.75 -22.53 -1.36
C LEU A 276 -2.63 -23.51 -1.74
N GLN A 277 -1.38 -23.06 -1.69
CA GLN A 277 -0.24 -23.86 -2.09
C GLN A 277 0.25 -24.79 -0.97
N SER A 278 0.42 -24.27 0.26
CA SER A 278 1.03 -25.04 1.36
C SER A 278 0.08 -25.99 2.05
N ILE A 279 -1.23 -25.68 2.11
CA ILE A 279 -2.24 -26.51 2.81
C ILE A 279 -3.06 -27.33 1.84
N LEU A 280 -3.53 -26.73 0.75
CA LEU A 280 -4.38 -27.43 -0.22
C LEU A 280 -3.57 -28.15 -1.32
N GLY A 281 -2.24 -27.94 -1.35
CA GLY A 281 -1.35 -28.59 -2.30
C GLY A 281 -1.54 -28.16 -3.75
N TYR A 282 -2.21 -27.01 -3.99
CA TYR A 282 -2.38 -26.49 -5.35
C TYR A 282 -1.05 -25.98 -5.90
N ASN A 283 -0.78 -26.25 -7.16
CA ASN A 283 0.35 -25.63 -7.84
C ASN A 283 0.10 -24.11 -8.03
N ALA A 284 1.15 -23.37 -8.33
CA ALA A 284 1.07 -21.92 -8.46
C ALA A 284 0.06 -21.46 -9.54
N ALA A 285 -0.08 -22.24 -10.63
CA ALA A 285 -1.03 -21.93 -11.70
C ALA A 285 -2.49 -22.06 -11.21
N THR A 286 -2.83 -23.16 -10.52
CA THR A 286 -4.17 -23.38 -9.95
C THR A 286 -4.48 -22.35 -8.86
N ALA A 287 -3.53 -22.03 -8.00
CA ALA A 287 -3.68 -20.96 -7.00
C ALA A 287 -3.93 -19.61 -7.66
N GLY A 288 -3.21 -19.29 -8.74
CA GLY A 288 -3.44 -18.09 -9.53
C GLY A 288 -4.83 -18.04 -10.16
N LEU A 289 -5.29 -19.15 -10.76
CA LEU A 289 -6.64 -19.27 -11.33
C LEU A 289 -7.73 -19.12 -10.26
N ALA A 290 -7.51 -19.63 -9.06
CA ALA A 290 -8.44 -19.48 -7.94
C ALA A 290 -8.62 -18.02 -7.50
N LEU A 291 -7.58 -17.19 -7.63
CA LEU A 291 -7.60 -15.78 -7.26
C LEU A 291 -8.07 -14.85 -8.40
N LEU A 292 -8.04 -15.33 -9.64
CA LEU A 292 -8.36 -14.52 -10.82
C LEU A 292 -9.77 -13.88 -10.77
N PRO A 293 -10.86 -14.61 -10.41
CA PRO A 293 -12.19 -13.99 -10.33
C PRO A 293 -12.25 -12.86 -9.31
N GLY A 294 -11.54 -13.00 -8.19
CA GLY A 294 -11.41 -11.93 -7.19
C GLY A 294 -10.68 -10.71 -7.73
N GLY A 295 -9.60 -10.91 -8.49
CA GLY A 295 -8.88 -9.82 -9.15
C GLY A 295 -9.75 -9.06 -10.16
N ILE A 296 -10.52 -9.80 -10.98
CA ILE A 296 -11.48 -9.23 -11.94
C ILE A 296 -12.58 -8.48 -11.19
N ALA A 297 -13.15 -9.07 -10.13
CA ALA A 297 -14.19 -8.41 -9.32
C ALA A 297 -13.68 -7.10 -8.70
N LEU A 298 -12.46 -7.09 -8.15
CA LEU A 298 -11.83 -5.88 -7.61
C LEU A 298 -11.70 -4.80 -8.68
N ALA A 299 -11.20 -5.15 -9.86
CA ALA A 299 -11.01 -4.21 -10.96
C ALA A 299 -12.34 -3.63 -11.44
N LEU A 300 -13.32 -4.48 -11.74
CA LEU A 300 -14.62 -4.04 -12.26
C LEU A 300 -15.45 -3.26 -11.23
N MET A 301 -15.38 -3.63 -9.96
CA MET A 301 -16.12 -2.96 -8.89
C MET A 301 -15.54 -1.62 -8.49
N THR A 302 -14.24 -1.36 -8.73
CA THR A 302 -13.59 -0.11 -8.29
C THR A 302 -14.19 1.15 -8.91
N PRO A 303 -14.48 1.25 -10.22
CA PRO A 303 -15.21 2.39 -10.78
C PRO A 303 -16.63 2.54 -10.22
N GLY A 304 -17.34 1.42 -10.04
CA GLY A 304 -18.67 1.40 -9.42
C GLY A 304 -18.65 1.86 -7.97
N ALA A 305 -17.66 1.43 -7.20
CA ALA A 305 -17.43 1.87 -5.82
C ALA A 305 -17.15 3.38 -5.74
N GLY A 306 -16.38 3.91 -6.71
CA GLY A 306 -16.16 5.35 -6.84
C GLY A 306 -17.45 6.12 -7.11
N TYR A 307 -18.28 5.64 -8.04
CA TYR A 307 -19.59 6.23 -8.31
C TYR A 307 -20.54 6.19 -7.10
N LEU A 308 -20.49 5.08 -6.35
CA LEU A 308 -21.27 4.91 -5.14
C LEU A 308 -20.82 5.89 -4.03
N ALA A 309 -19.50 6.19 -3.94
CA ALA A 309 -18.94 7.12 -2.97
C ALA A 309 -19.39 8.58 -3.18
N ASP A 310 -19.88 8.93 -4.38
CA ASP A 310 -20.49 10.22 -4.63
C ASP A 310 -21.99 10.28 -4.24
N ARG A 311 -22.65 9.12 -4.06
CA ARG A 311 -24.09 9.02 -3.77
C ARG A 311 -24.41 8.63 -2.33
N ILE A 312 -23.55 7.81 -1.73
CA ILE A 312 -23.74 7.30 -0.36
C ILE A 312 -22.74 8.00 0.56
N ARG A 313 -23.13 8.17 1.82
CA ARG A 313 -22.23 8.73 2.85
C ARG A 313 -20.95 7.88 2.96
N PRO A 314 -19.76 8.47 2.82
CA PRO A 314 -18.48 7.73 2.76
C PRO A 314 -18.27 6.74 3.91
N HIS A 315 -18.63 7.12 5.14
CA HIS A 315 -18.49 6.24 6.32
C HIS A 315 -19.35 4.96 6.22
N ARG A 316 -20.56 5.04 5.62
CA ARG A 316 -21.43 3.86 5.43
C ARG A 316 -20.88 2.91 4.38
N GLN A 317 -20.39 3.47 3.27
CA GLN A 317 -19.78 2.66 2.21
C GLN A 317 -18.49 2.00 2.70
N THR A 318 -17.64 2.73 3.46
CA THR A 318 -16.45 2.16 4.08
C THR A 318 -16.82 1.03 5.04
N ALA A 319 -17.85 1.21 5.89
CA ALA A 319 -18.33 0.18 6.80
C ALA A 319 -18.85 -1.06 6.06
N LEU A 320 -19.62 -0.88 4.98
CA LEU A 320 -20.07 -2.00 4.15
C LEU A 320 -18.91 -2.78 3.54
N GLY A 321 -17.89 -2.08 3.02
CA GLY A 321 -16.69 -2.72 2.48
C GLY A 321 -15.91 -3.50 3.53
N LEU A 322 -15.73 -2.93 4.73
CA LEU A 322 -15.09 -3.61 5.87
C LEU A 322 -15.87 -4.87 6.28
N LEU A 323 -17.20 -4.77 6.34
CA LEU A 323 -18.06 -5.90 6.68
C LEU A 323 -17.93 -7.04 5.67
N LEU A 324 -18.01 -6.75 4.37
CA LEU A 324 -17.86 -7.76 3.31
C LEU A 324 -16.48 -8.44 3.37
N PHE A 325 -15.42 -7.65 3.61
CA PHE A 325 -14.09 -8.21 3.74
C PHE A 325 -13.95 -9.07 5.00
N ALA A 326 -14.49 -8.63 6.14
CA ALA A 326 -14.52 -9.40 7.38
C ALA A 326 -15.26 -10.74 7.19
N ILE A 327 -16.44 -10.72 6.57
CA ILE A 327 -17.22 -11.93 6.24
C ILE A 327 -16.40 -12.89 5.36
N SER A 328 -15.72 -12.37 4.32
CA SER A 328 -14.85 -13.17 3.47
C SER A 328 -13.77 -13.89 4.31
N PHE A 329 -13.14 -13.21 5.24
CA PHE A 329 -12.09 -13.79 6.07
C PHE A 329 -12.62 -14.76 7.14
N VAL A 330 -13.83 -14.55 7.65
CA VAL A 330 -14.54 -15.57 8.47
C VAL A 330 -14.79 -16.83 7.66
N LEU A 331 -15.29 -16.68 6.43
CA LEU A 331 -15.53 -17.84 5.55
C LEU A 331 -14.21 -18.56 5.21
N LEU A 332 -13.12 -17.85 4.95
CA LEU A 332 -11.79 -18.45 4.74
C LEU A 332 -11.32 -19.19 6.01
N ALA A 333 -11.52 -18.63 7.19
CA ALA A 333 -11.17 -19.28 8.46
C ALA A 333 -11.97 -20.60 8.66
N LEU A 334 -13.26 -20.57 8.36
CA LEU A 334 -14.11 -21.78 8.42
C LEU A 334 -13.68 -22.83 7.41
N LEU A 335 -13.38 -22.43 6.17
CA LEU A 335 -12.90 -23.34 5.12
C LEU A 335 -11.53 -23.95 5.45
N ALA A 336 -10.67 -23.23 6.15
CA ALA A 336 -9.38 -23.74 6.60
C ALA A 336 -9.49 -24.67 7.82
N GLY A 337 -10.46 -24.41 8.73
CA GLY A 337 -10.61 -25.13 9.99
C GLY A 337 -11.58 -26.33 9.96
N ILE A 338 -12.50 -26.37 9.01
CA ILE A 338 -13.60 -27.35 9.00
C ILE A 338 -13.76 -27.95 7.60
N SER A 339 -13.86 -29.28 7.53
CA SER A 339 -14.22 -29.99 6.27
C SER A 339 -15.72 -29.87 6.02
N LEU A 340 -16.14 -28.87 5.24
CA LEU A 340 -17.55 -28.53 5.04
C LEU A 340 -18.27 -29.41 4.01
N GLY A 341 -17.61 -30.39 3.37
CA GLY A 341 -18.21 -31.24 2.32
C GLY A 341 -18.64 -30.47 1.06
N LEU A 342 -18.32 -29.17 0.95
CA LEU A 342 -18.60 -28.33 -0.21
C LEU A 342 -17.51 -28.48 -1.28
N PRO A 343 -17.80 -28.20 -2.57
CA PRO A 343 -16.77 -28.12 -3.59
C PRO A 343 -15.80 -26.97 -3.26
N LEU A 344 -14.62 -27.36 -2.77
CA LEU A 344 -13.70 -26.43 -2.10
C LEU A 344 -13.25 -25.28 -3.00
N LEU A 345 -12.85 -25.54 -4.25
CA LEU A 345 -12.32 -24.52 -5.15
C LEU A 345 -13.34 -23.45 -5.53
N PRO A 346 -14.57 -23.77 -5.98
CA PRO A 346 -15.59 -22.75 -6.28
C PRO A 346 -15.97 -21.93 -5.04
N THR A 347 -16.05 -22.57 -3.87
CA THR A 347 -16.40 -21.89 -2.61
C THR A 347 -15.30 -20.89 -2.22
N LEU A 348 -14.03 -21.29 -2.34
CA LEU A 348 -12.89 -20.38 -2.14
C LEU A 348 -12.92 -19.20 -3.12
N MET A 349 -13.15 -19.45 -4.41
CA MET A 349 -13.26 -18.40 -5.43
C MET A 349 -14.35 -17.40 -5.07
N GLY A 350 -15.53 -17.87 -4.70
CA GLY A 350 -16.66 -17.03 -4.26
C GLY A 350 -16.33 -16.21 -3.02
N THR A 351 -15.69 -16.83 -2.05
CA THR A 351 -15.25 -16.17 -0.81
C THR A 351 -14.25 -15.04 -1.09
N VAL A 352 -13.25 -15.32 -1.94
CA VAL A 352 -12.26 -14.30 -2.35
C VAL A 352 -12.95 -13.16 -3.12
N VAL A 353 -13.90 -13.44 -4.00
CA VAL A 353 -14.68 -12.42 -4.74
C VAL A 353 -15.38 -11.48 -3.77
N ILE A 354 -16.08 -12.00 -2.73
CA ILE A 354 -16.74 -11.18 -1.71
C ILE A 354 -15.74 -10.22 -1.04
N GLY A 355 -14.59 -10.74 -0.62
CA GLY A 355 -13.54 -9.92 -0.01
C GLY A 355 -13.00 -8.83 -0.94
N ARG A 356 -12.79 -9.15 -2.22
CA ARG A 356 -12.30 -8.18 -3.21
C ARG A 356 -13.32 -7.10 -3.54
N ILE A 357 -14.61 -7.41 -3.57
CA ILE A 357 -15.69 -6.42 -3.65
C ILE A 357 -15.65 -5.51 -2.42
N GLY A 358 -15.48 -6.07 -1.22
CA GLY A 358 -15.30 -5.30 0.00
C GLY A 358 -14.15 -4.30 -0.10
N LEU A 359 -12.96 -4.75 -0.54
CA LEU A 359 -11.80 -3.87 -0.73
C LEU A 359 -12.04 -2.76 -1.75
N ALA A 360 -12.74 -3.06 -2.85
CA ALA A 360 -13.09 -2.05 -3.86
C ALA A 360 -13.93 -0.92 -3.27
N LEU A 361 -14.89 -1.25 -2.39
CA LEU A 361 -15.77 -0.27 -1.77
C LEU A 361 -15.05 0.65 -0.78
N ILE A 362 -14.03 0.15 -0.08
CA ILE A 362 -13.36 0.89 0.99
C ILE A 362 -12.57 2.09 0.44
N LEU A 363 -11.68 1.88 -0.52
CA LEU A 363 -10.63 2.85 -0.86
C LEU A 363 -11.14 4.24 -1.27
N PRO A 364 -12.08 4.39 -2.25
CA PRO A 364 -12.57 5.71 -2.64
C PRO A 364 -13.34 6.38 -1.50
N ALA A 365 -14.19 5.65 -0.79
CA ALA A 365 -14.99 6.18 0.30
C ALA A 365 -14.14 6.59 1.51
N LEU A 366 -13.15 5.79 1.87
CA LEU A 366 -12.21 6.08 2.96
C LEU A 366 -11.42 7.36 2.70
N ASN A 367 -10.85 7.50 1.50
CA ASN A 367 -10.10 8.71 1.14
C ASN A 367 -11.00 9.96 1.19
N LEU A 368 -12.21 9.90 0.62
CA LEU A 368 -13.14 11.04 0.64
C LEU A 368 -13.64 11.35 2.06
N GLY A 369 -14.03 10.32 2.82
CA GLY A 369 -14.53 10.50 4.17
C GLY A 369 -13.51 11.06 5.15
N SER A 370 -12.23 10.72 4.96
CA SER A 370 -11.14 11.18 5.82
C SER A 370 -10.61 12.56 5.45
N LEU A 371 -10.56 12.90 4.14
CA LEU A 371 -9.87 14.10 3.67
C LEU A 371 -10.78 15.30 3.43
N ARG A 372 -12.06 15.09 3.06
CA ARG A 372 -13.00 16.20 2.85
C ARG A 372 -13.21 17.10 4.08
N PRO A 373 -13.26 16.58 5.31
CA PRO A 373 -13.43 17.42 6.50
C PRO A 373 -12.22 18.28 6.85
N LEU A 374 -11.05 17.97 6.30
CA LEU A 374 -9.82 18.70 6.59
C LEU A 374 -9.80 20.09 5.95
N ALA A 375 -9.19 21.04 6.64
CA ALA A 375 -8.86 22.33 6.05
C ALA A 375 -7.98 22.14 4.81
N GLN A 376 -8.23 22.93 3.76
CA GLN A 376 -7.59 22.78 2.43
C GLN A 376 -6.04 22.67 2.50
N ARG A 377 -5.42 23.43 3.41
CA ARG A 377 -3.96 23.42 3.65
C ARG A 377 -3.45 22.08 4.18
N LEU A 378 -4.28 21.32 4.91
CA LEU A 378 -3.91 20.06 5.53
C LEU A 378 -4.19 18.82 4.66
N VAL A 379 -4.97 18.96 3.59
CA VAL A 379 -5.36 17.83 2.72
C VAL A 379 -4.16 17.10 2.13
N GLY A 380 -3.11 17.83 1.77
CA GLY A 380 -1.87 17.25 1.23
C GLY A 380 -1.16 16.36 2.26
N GLN A 381 -0.94 16.87 3.47
CA GLN A 381 -0.35 16.10 4.57
C GLN A 381 -1.24 14.93 4.99
N GLY A 382 -2.56 15.15 5.05
CA GLY A 382 -3.54 14.09 5.33
C GLY A 382 -3.49 12.97 4.30
N SER A 383 -3.42 13.30 3.02
CA SER A 383 -3.28 12.29 1.95
C SER A 383 -1.98 11.50 2.08
N ALA A 384 -0.87 12.17 2.36
CA ALA A 384 0.42 11.53 2.58
C ALA A 384 0.37 10.55 3.76
N LEU A 385 -0.20 10.97 4.90
CA LEU A 385 -0.31 10.16 6.10
C LEU A 385 -1.23 8.94 5.90
N LEU A 386 -2.39 9.10 5.25
CA LEU A 386 -3.29 7.97 4.94
C LEU A 386 -2.60 6.91 4.08
N ASN A 387 -1.86 7.33 3.05
CA ASN A 387 -1.12 6.40 2.18
C ASN A 387 0.05 5.73 2.93
N CYS A 388 0.82 6.49 3.71
CA CYS A 388 1.91 5.98 4.55
C CYS A 388 1.38 4.95 5.57
N THR A 389 0.30 5.27 6.27
CA THR A 389 -0.33 4.39 7.26
C THR A 389 -0.86 3.10 6.63
N ARG A 390 -1.45 3.19 5.44
CA ARG A 390 -1.88 2.02 4.67
C ARG A 390 -0.72 1.13 4.27
N GLN A 391 0.38 1.72 3.82
CA GLN A 391 1.58 0.99 3.44
C GLN A 391 2.21 0.27 4.65
N LEU A 392 2.30 0.96 5.79
CA LEU A 392 2.77 0.36 7.04
C LEU A 392 1.87 -0.78 7.50
N GLY A 393 0.55 -0.57 7.47
CA GLY A 393 -0.42 -1.63 7.77
C GLY A 393 -0.24 -2.86 6.89
N GLY A 394 0.02 -2.65 5.60
CA GLY A 394 0.27 -3.72 4.65
C GLY A 394 1.53 -4.53 4.96
N THR A 395 2.63 -3.85 5.21
CA THR A 395 3.89 -4.52 5.56
C THR A 395 3.77 -5.31 6.87
N LEU A 396 3.15 -4.70 7.90
CA LEU A 396 2.89 -5.37 9.17
C LEU A 396 1.95 -6.57 9.00
N GLY A 397 0.89 -6.44 8.20
CA GLY A 397 -0.06 -7.52 7.96
C GLY A 397 0.55 -8.74 7.30
N ILE A 398 1.43 -8.55 6.31
CA ILE A 398 2.17 -9.64 5.68
C ILE A 398 3.10 -10.31 6.69
N SER A 399 3.98 -9.53 7.33
CA SER A 399 5.05 -10.10 8.15
C SER A 399 4.52 -10.73 9.43
N LEU A 400 3.59 -10.07 10.15
CA LEU A 400 3.00 -10.63 11.37
C LEU A 400 2.14 -11.85 11.06
N GLY A 401 1.39 -11.85 9.95
CA GLY A 401 0.62 -13.00 9.50
C GLY A 401 1.51 -14.21 9.20
N ALA A 402 2.61 -13.99 8.49
CA ALA A 402 3.56 -15.04 8.16
C ALA A 402 4.26 -15.62 9.43
N VAL A 403 4.76 -14.73 10.30
CA VAL A 403 5.38 -15.13 11.58
C VAL A 403 4.41 -15.89 12.47
N TYR A 404 3.15 -15.43 12.54
CA TYR A 404 2.13 -16.13 13.34
C TYR A 404 1.87 -17.54 12.81
N VAL A 405 1.69 -17.70 11.49
CA VAL A 405 1.48 -19.02 10.89
C VAL A 405 2.64 -19.96 11.17
N GLU A 406 3.88 -19.50 11.03
CA GLU A 406 5.07 -20.29 11.30
C GLU A 406 5.17 -20.67 12.78
N TRP A 407 5.06 -19.69 13.68
CA TRP A 407 5.12 -19.92 15.13
C TRP A 407 4.05 -20.91 15.60
N ARG A 408 2.82 -20.72 15.13
CA ARG A 408 1.69 -21.55 15.53
C ARG A 408 1.81 -22.99 14.99
N SER A 409 2.28 -23.14 13.75
CA SER A 409 2.51 -24.44 13.13
C SER A 409 3.58 -25.24 13.89
N ASN A 410 4.67 -24.58 14.28
CA ASN A 410 5.71 -25.20 15.08
C ASN A 410 5.21 -25.65 16.46
N HIS A 411 4.33 -24.87 17.11
CA HIS A 411 3.72 -25.24 18.39
C HIS A 411 2.73 -26.43 18.26
N LEU A 412 2.10 -26.60 17.10
CA LEU A 412 1.21 -27.73 16.84
C LEU A 412 1.96 -28.98 16.39
N GLY A 413 3.29 -28.95 16.33
CA GLY A 413 4.13 -30.07 15.92
C GLY A 413 3.97 -30.48 14.44
N GLN A 414 3.48 -29.56 13.61
CA GLN A 414 3.25 -29.80 12.18
C GLN A 414 4.26 -29.03 11.35
N PRO A 415 4.95 -29.65 10.38
CA PRO A 415 5.86 -28.93 9.50
C PRO A 415 5.09 -27.94 8.60
N ALA A 416 5.66 -26.75 8.43
CA ALA A 416 5.34 -25.74 7.43
C ALA A 416 3.84 -25.47 7.17
N GLY A 417 3.15 -24.91 8.16
CA GLY A 417 1.79 -24.39 8.02
C GLY A 417 0.70 -25.43 8.31
N SER A 418 0.03 -25.28 9.45
CA SER A 418 -1.16 -26.06 9.74
C SER A 418 -2.41 -25.34 9.24
N ALA A 419 -3.39 -26.06 8.76
CA ALA A 419 -4.70 -25.50 8.39
C ALA A 419 -5.31 -24.70 9.54
N GLN A 420 -5.10 -25.15 10.79
CA GLN A 420 -5.53 -24.45 11.98
C GLN A 420 -4.83 -23.10 12.15
N ALA A 421 -3.52 -23.00 11.91
CA ALA A 421 -2.78 -21.73 12.01
C ALA A 421 -3.29 -20.71 10.98
N PHE A 422 -3.62 -21.16 9.77
CA PHE A 422 -4.25 -20.31 8.76
C PHE A 422 -5.67 -19.91 9.15
N ALA A 423 -6.48 -20.81 9.69
CA ALA A 423 -7.82 -20.49 10.18
C ALA A 423 -7.77 -19.39 11.26
N GLU A 424 -6.84 -19.53 12.22
CA GLU A 424 -6.63 -18.55 13.30
C GLU A 424 -6.19 -17.18 12.75
N VAL A 425 -5.22 -17.13 11.81
CA VAL A 425 -4.78 -15.86 11.19
C VAL A 425 -5.91 -15.21 10.38
N PHE A 426 -6.69 -15.98 9.64
CA PHE A 426 -7.84 -15.44 8.91
C PHE A 426 -8.89 -14.88 9.88
N ALA A 427 -9.15 -15.57 11.00
CA ALA A 427 -10.05 -15.08 12.06
C ALA A 427 -9.52 -13.78 12.70
N LEU A 428 -8.22 -13.66 12.95
CA LEU A 428 -7.60 -12.43 13.48
C LEU A 428 -7.73 -11.26 12.49
N VAL A 429 -7.54 -11.49 11.19
CA VAL A 429 -7.77 -10.46 10.16
C VAL A 429 -9.24 -10.05 10.12
N ALA A 430 -10.16 -11.02 10.17
CA ALA A 430 -11.60 -10.74 10.23
C ALA A 430 -11.96 -9.90 11.45
N LEU A 431 -11.44 -10.25 12.63
CA LEU A 431 -11.64 -9.51 13.87
C LEU A 431 -11.14 -8.06 13.75
N ALA A 432 -9.96 -7.85 13.20
CA ALA A 432 -9.41 -6.51 12.98
C ALA A 432 -10.35 -5.66 12.10
N PHE A 433 -10.92 -6.26 11.05
CA PHE A 433 -11.87 -5.58 10.17
C PHE A 433 -13.23 -5.32 10.87
N PHE A 434 -13.72 -6.23 11.70
CA PHE A 434 -14.90 -5.98 12.54
C PHE A 434 -14.66 -4.84 13.52
N LEU A 435 -13.51 -4.78 14.17
CA LEU A 435 -13.16 -3.66 15.06
C LEU A 435 -13.07 -2.33 14.30
N ALA A 436 -12.53 -2.36 13.06
CA ALA A 436 -12.46 -1.19 12.20
C ALA A 436 -13.84 -0.64 11.77
N LEU A 437 -14.91 -1.47 11.82
CA LEU A 437 -16.29 -0.99 11.57
C LEU A 437 -16.67 0.13 12.55
N GLY A 438 -16.30 -0.01 13.82
CA GLY A 438 -16.51 1.05 14.81
C GLY A 438 -15.83 2.35 14.43
N GLY A 439 -14.60 2.27 13.92
CA GLY A 439 -13.86 3.41 13.38
C GLY A 439 -14.55 4.04 12.16
N ALA A 440 -14.97 3.23 11.18
CA ALA A 440 -15.66 3.71 9.99
C ALA A 440 -16.99 4.42 10.33
N LEU A 441 -17.79 3.86 11.24
CA LEU A 441 -19.03 4.49 11.68
C LEU A 441 -18.78 5.77 12.48
N ALA A 442 -17.68 5.81 13.25
CA ALA A 442 -17.27 7.00 14.01
C ALA A 442 -16.82 8.17 13.11
N MET A 443 -16.36 7.91 11.89
CA MET A 443 -16.06 8.96 10.89
C MET A 443 -17.30 9.80 10.53
N GLY A 444 -18.51 9.24 10.63
CA GLY A 444 -19.75 9.95 10.30
C GLY A 444 -20.35 10.78 11.44
N LYS A 445 -19.78 10.72 12.64
CA LYS A 445 -20.27 11.50 13.77
C LYS A 445 -19.64 12.90 13.75
N PRO A 446 -20.42 13.97 13.97
CA PRO A 446 -19.85 15.31 14.09
C PRO A 446 -18.77 15.34 15.18
N ALA A 447 -17.75 16.19 14.99
CA ALA A 447 -16.79 16.45 16.06
C ALA A 447 -17.55 16.89 17.30
N THR A 448 -17.38 16.18 18.41
CA THR A 448 -17.92 16.63 19.69
C THR A 448 -17.32 18.00 19.98
N ALA A 449 -18.19 18.98 20.21
CA ALA A 449 -17.82 20.34 20.57
C ALA A 449 -17.19 20.38 22.00
N ALA A 450 -16.05 19.73 22.15
CA ALA A 450 -15.22 19.79 23.35
C ALA A 450 -13.94 20.55 22.95
N GLY A 451 -13.97 21.88 23.16
CA GLY A 451 -12.78 22.74 23.04
C GLY A 451 -12.89 23.81 21.94
N ARG A 452 -13.87 24.71 22.00
CA ARG A 452 -13.75 26.07 21.51
C ARG A 452 -13.19 26.96 22.60
#